data_0b0f51284b978cc5292a0ec07b67f429
#
_entry.id   0b0f51284b978cc5292a0ec07b67f429
#
_cell.length_a   1.000
_cell.length_b   1.000
_cell.length_c   1.000
_cell.angle_alpha   90.00
_cell.angle_beta   90.00
_cell.angle_gamma   90.00
#
_symmetry.space_group_name_H-M   'P 1'
#
loop_
_entity.id
_entity.type
_entity.pdbx_description
1 polymer ?
#
loop_
_entity_poly.entity_id
_entity_poly.type
_entity_poly.pdbx_seq_one_letter_code
_entity_poly.pdbx_strand_id
1 'polypeptide(L)'
;VQPWQPHQRADKTSSWLEALTRRTARDIWIAGLLSAMILAGATQAQAQAQTQQPDQAAPGPTRVTVTGVVRNATTGNPLPRALVQIEGDANTGTLTDREGRFEIPGVPVGPQIIRVVKPGFRDRPYASEETSPQAEGPAHSVLLAAQVPELTFTLSPDCAIRGHIELSTGDPANGIGLVLLKQVVRFGRTVWAQIANTRTNGEGAYRFGGLPDGVYIVYTQPAPESDLAASVVAPGSAAKVARSGYPSVYYPDARDLAGATRIRVSGGSTADVNFNLALEPFYPVTAVDAAETAATGQAKTGMQTSYTATVMDASGHLLSYVAQYDEATHSLQANLPDGTYVLVVRGFMQPQTQALEVIGGNRHLRMSALAGSVEFTVEGHPVTGLRFALSPPPAATVHLRFLHNTINSGSDGNSVDPVSFNIDPAGGIPMNSGEGVWSMDIDPDTITFTAQPGAYWLSGYLPRKGLCAGPLTAGSFNLAREPLVLSLASPAPPMELELRDDCGTLALNLPGVAAAFVPGEEPYYTVYVVPDFETVVDIPPMTMHPSSGPTLTLDGLTPGSYHVYTFDSPVHLEYRTPAALPSSGQQVTVSSGTTTSLTLEAPEH
;
A
#
# COMPACT_ATOMS: atom_id res chain seq x y z
N VAL A 1 23.62 32.77 41.67
CA VAL A 1 24.79 31.88 41.64
C VAL A 1 24.57 30.76 42.65
N GLN A 2 23.96 29.70 42.25
CA GLN A 2 24.09 28.38 42.87
C GLN A 2 23.87 27.31 41.81
N PRO A 3 24.61 26.22 41.78
CA PRO A 3 24.60 25.23 40.71
C PRO A 3 23.46 24.25 40.88
N TRP A 4 22.92 23.86 39.74
CA TRP A 4 21.86 22.88 39.52
C TRP A 4 22.33 21.46 39.87
N GLN A 5 21.58 20.72 40.69
CA GLN A 5 21.81 19.28 40.94
C GLN A 5 20.74 18.46 40.19
N PRO A 6 21.13 17.38 39.50
CA PRO A 6 20.16 16.52 38.78
C PRO A 6 19.48 15.54 39.76
N HIS A 7 18.17 15.50 39.73
CA HIS A 7 17.36 14.47 40.39
C HIS A 7 17.57 13.11 39.74
N GLN A 8 18.03 12.15 40.55
CA GLN A 8 18.09 10.74 40.20
C GLN A 8 16.68 10.19 39.98
N ARG A 9 16.39 9.70 38.76
CA ARG A 9 15.23 8.84 38.47
C ARG A 9 15.59 7.41 38.91
N ALA A 10 14.84 6.89 39.85
CA ALA A 10 14.92 5.49 40.27
C ALA A 10 14.51 4.56 39.13
N ASP A 11 15.43 3.65 38.85
CA ASP A 11 15.31 2.61 37.82
C ASP A 11 14.33 1.53 38.28
N LYS A 12 13.20 1.36 37.58
CA LYS A 12 12.19 0.34 37.84
C LYS A 12 12.36 -0.93 36.98
N THR A 13 13.55 -1.19 36.48
CA THR A 13 13.81 -2.35 35.63
C THR A 13 14.30 -3.61 36.36
N SER A 14 14.50 -3.55 37.69
CA SER A 14 15.04 -4.69 38.45
C SER A 14 14.01 -5.71 38.98
N SER A 15 12.67 -5.42 38.89
CA SER A 15 11.68 -6.31 39.48
C SER A 15 11.19 -7.46 38.56
N TRP A 16 11.50 -7.43 37.25
CA TRP A 16 11.09 -8.47 36.32
C TRP A 16 12.07 -9.63 36.17
N LEU A 17 13.34 -9.39 36.46
CA LEU A 17 14.39 -10.41 36.40
C LEU A 17 14.40 -11.32 37.64
N GLU A 18 13.98 -10.85 38.81
CA GLU A 18 13.86 -11.69 40.01
C GLU A 18 12.67 -12.64 40.02
N ALA A 19 11.60 -12.33 39.23
CA ALA A 19 10.43 -13.21 39.14
C ALA A 19 10.66 -14.40 38.18
N LEU A 20 11.57 -14.28 37.22
CA LEU A 20 11.89 -15.35 36.26
C LEU A 20 12.89 -16.35 36.82
N THR A 21 13.80 -15.92 37.71
CA THR A 21 14.81 -16.82 38.32
C THR A 21 14.25 -17.70 39.42
N ARG A 22 13.10 -17.35 40.03
CA ARG A 22 12.47 -18.18 41.08
C ARG A 22 11.57 -19.31 40.57
N ARG A 23 11.15 -19.27 39.30
CA ARG A 23 10.37 -20.36 38.67
C ARG A 23 11.23 -21.47 38.10
N THR A 24 12.42 -21.17 37.61
CA THR A 24 13.33 -22.18 37.02
C THR A 24 14.08 -23.02 38.05
N ALA A 25 14.26 -22.55 39.28
CA ALA A 25 14.96 -23.30 40.34
C ALA A 25 14.10 -24.38 41.00
N ARG A 26 12.76 -24.31 40.89
CA ARG A 26 11.84 -25.27 41.52
C ARG A 26 11.53 -26.48 40.62
N ASP A 27 11.64 -26.31 39.29
CA ASP A 27 11.36 -27.40 38.34
C ASP A 27 12.61 -28.28 38.10
N ILE A 28 13.81 -27.79 38.41
CA ILE A 28 15.07 -28.55 38.29
C ILE A 28 15.26 -29.53 39.47
N TRP A 29 14.67 -29.25 40.65
CA TRP A 29 14.77 -30.14 41.79
C TRP A 29 13.80 -31.32 41.75
N ILE A 30 12.74 -31.25 41.00
CA ILE A 30 11.76 -32.35 40.85
C ILE A 30 12.20 -33.36 39.79
N ALA A 31 12.98 -32.95 38.79
CA ALA A 31 13.55 -33.83 37.78
C ALA A 31 14.77 -34.61 38.28
N GLY A 32 15.49 -34.08 39.31
CA GLY A 32 16.68 -34.73 39.89
C GLY A 32 16.40 -35.87 40.85
N LEU A 33 15.20 -35.94 41.44
CA LEU A 33 14.82 -36.97 42.42
C LEU A 33 14.17 -38.22 41.84
N LEU A 34 13.75 -38.18 40.57
CA LEU A 34 13.18 -39.33 39.84
C LEU A 34 14.23 -40.15 39.06
N SER A 35 15.43 -39.65 38.88
CA SER A 35 16.53 -40.37 38.22
C SER A 35 17.44 -41.16 39.12
N ALA A 36 17.30 -41.05 40.47
CA ALA A 36 18.15 -41.73 41.47
C ALA A 36 17.59 -43.07 41.98
N MET A 37 16.42 -43.53 41.50
CA MET A 37 15.82 -44.79 41.98
C MET A 37 15.77 -45.95 40.96
N ILE A 38 16.47 -45.84 39.81
CA ILE A 38 16.50 -46.92 38.78
C ILE A 38 17.94 -47.50 38.57
N LEU A 39 18.89 -47.17 39.40
CA LEU A 39 20.27 -47.69 39.27
C LEU A 39 20.70 -48.56 40.46
N ALA A 40 19.88 -49.55 40.85
CA ALA A 40 20.34 -50.61 41.74
C ALA A 40 19.73 -51.94 41.29
N GLY A 41 20.39 -52.60 40.34
CA GLY A 41 20.04 -53.95 39.92
C GLY A 41 20.54 -54.35 38.57
N ALA A 42 21.74 -54.87 38.48
CA ALA A 42 22.25 -55.93 37.61
C ALA A 42 23.72 -55.69 37.17
N THR A 43 24.60 -56.19 37.99
CA THR A 43 25.95 -56.53 37.59
C THR A 43 25.94 -57.88 36.86
N GLN A 44 26.78 -57.91 35.79
CA GLN A 44 27.30 -59.04 35.04
C GLN A 44 26.74 -59.22 33.63
N ALA A 45 27.54 -58.83 32.64
CA ALA A 45 28.00 -59.73 31.57
C ALA A 45 28.80 -59.00 30.50
N GLN A 46 30.02 -59.45 30.32
CA GLN A 46 30.81 -59.56 29.08
C GLN A 46 31.21 -58.31 28.30
N ALA A 47 32.47 -57.99 28.43
CA ALA A 47 33.25 -57.19 27.49
C ALA A 47 33.27 -57.86 26.11
N GLN A 48 32.59 -57.27 25.14
CA GLN A 48 32.88 -57.46 23.72
C GLN A 48 33.43 -56.14 23.18
N ALA A 49 34.68 -56.21 22.72
CA ALA A 49 35.34 -55.16 21.98
C ALA A 49 34.56 -54.90 20.68
N GLN A 50 33.75 -53.87 20.66
CA GLN A 50 33.25 -53.30 19.40
C GLN A 50 34.30 -52.31 18.90
N THR A 51 34.98 -52.73 17.82
CA THR A 51 35.78 -51.85 16.97
C THR A 51 34.87 -50.71 16.53
N GLN A 52 35.12 -49.48 17.02
CA GLN A 52 34.49 -48.27 16.51
C GLN A 52 34.90 -48.13 15.04
N GLN A 53 33.95 -48.45 14.14
CA GLN A 53 34.02 -48.03 12.76
C GLN A 53 33.99 -46.50 12.78
N PRO A 54 34.85 -45.78 12.06
CA PRO A 54 34.79 -44.35 11.96
C PRO A 54 33.40 -43.99 11.38
N ASP A 55 32.73 -43.13 12.12
CA ASP A 55 31.46 -42.51 11.75
C ASP A 55 31.59 -41.99 10.30
N GLN A 56 30.99 -42.67 9.35
CA GLN A 56 30.92 -42.16 7.99
C GLN A 56 30.02 -40.94 8.11
N ALA A 57 30.65 -39.77 8.19
CA ALA A 57 29.96 -38.48 8.04
C ALA A 57 29.03 -38.59 6.82
N ALA A 58 27.74 -38.39 7.02
CA ALA A 58 26.77 -38.33 5.96
C ALA A 58 27.35 -37.46 4.83
N PRO A 59 27.28 -37.88 3.56
CA PRO A 59 27.81 -37.08 2.47
C PRO A 59 27.17 -35.69 2.55
N GLY A 60 27.99 -34.66 2.73
CA GLY A 60 27.55 -33.28 2.78
C GLY A 60 26.74 -32.95 1.52
N PRO A 61 25.84 -31.96 1.54
CA PRO A 61 25.03 -31.62 0.39
C PRO A 61 25.93 -31.44 -0.85
N THR A 62 25.54 -32.05 -1.96
CA THR A 62 26.25 -31.87 -3.23
C THR A 62 26.29 -30.39 -3.56
N ARG A 63 27.48 -29.86 -3.88
CA ARG A 63 27.71 -28.47 -4.20
C ARG A 63 28.10 -28.34 -5.67
N VAL A 64 27.60 -27.25 -6.29
CA VAL A 64 27.84 -26.93 -7.70
C VAL A 64 28.42 -25.55 -7.86
N THR A 65 29.01 -25.25 -9.00
CA THR A 65 29.37 -23.92 -9.41
C THR A 65 28.25 -23.34 -10.27
N VAL A 66 27.74 -22.18 -9.88
CA VAL A 66 26.72 -21.44 -10.61
C VAL A 66 27.43 -20.41 -11.49
N THR A 67 27.18 -20.46 -12.80
CA THR A 67 27.74 -19.52 -13.77
C THR A 67 26.61 -18.83 -14.52
N GLY A 68 26.86 -17.61 -15.00
CA GLY A 68 25.85 -16.89 -15.77
C GLY A 68 26.33 -15.54 -16.28
N VAL A 69 25.37 -14.80 -16.87
CA VAL A 69 25.59 -13.47 -17.42
C VAL A 69 24.48 -12.53 -16.99
N VAL A 70 24.84 -11.29 -16.67
CA VAL A 70 23.88 -10.21 -16.37
C VAL A 70 23.88 -9.21 -17.51
N ARG A 71 22.68 -8.88 -18.01
CA ARG A 71 22.48 -7.99 -19.17
C ARG A 71 21.53 -6.84 -18.84
N ASN A 72 21.70 -5.74 -19.58
CA ASN A 72 20.75 -4.64 -19.58
C ASN A 72 19.49 -5.04 -20.37
N ALA A 73 18.32 -5.01 -19.75
CA ALA A 73 17.05 -5.42 -20.37
C ALA A 73 16.67 -4.55 -21.60
N THR A 74 17.08 -3.28 -21.62
CA THR A 74 16.74 -2.37 -22.72
C THR A 74 17.69 -2.50 -23.92
N THR A 75 19.00 -2.69 -23.68
CA THR A 75 20.02 -2.65 -24.72
C THR A 75 20.60 -4.01 -25.07
N GLY A 76 20.33 -5.06 -24.25
CA GLY A 76 20.96 -6.37 -24.35
C GLY A 76 22.45 -6.40 -23.98
N ASN A 77 23.07 -5.26 -23.71
CA ASN A 77 24.49 -5.17 -23.40
C ASN A 77 24.81 -5.83 -22.04
N PRO A 78 26.00 -6.46 -21.92
CA PRO A 78 26.43 -7.00 -20.63
C PRO A 78 26.57 -5.91 -19.57
N LEU A 79 26.26 -6.26 -18.32
CA LEU A 79 26.36 -5.36 -17.17
C LEU A 79 27.55 -5.74 -16.29
N PRO A 80 28.68 -5.05 -16.37
CA PRO A 80 29.82 -5.27 -15.49
C PRO A 80 29.54 -4.74 -14.08
N ARG A 81 30.18 -5.39 -13.08
CA ARG A 81 30.08 -5.02 -11.67
C ARG A 81 28.64 -5.01 -11.13
N ALA A 82 27.78 -5.89 -11.60
CA ALA A 82 26.54 -6.26 -10.94
C ALA A 82 26.87 -7.25 -9.82
N LEU A 83 26.31 -7.07 -8.63
CA LEU A 83 26.44 -8.02 -7.54
C LEU A 83 25.43 -9.14 -7.74
N VAL A 84 25.92 -10.38 -7.81
CA VAL A 84 25.09 -11.59 -7.82
C VAL A 84 25.33 -12.32 -6.50
N GLN A 85 24.28 -12.59 -5.74
CA GLN A 85 24.35 -13.09 -4.38
C GLN A 85 23.31 -14.20 -4.15
N ILE A 86 23.70 -15.24 -3.40
CA ILE A 86 22.75 -16.26 -2.92
C ILE A 86 22.13 -15.74 -1.62
N GLU A 87 20.79 -15.71 -1.55
CA GLU A 87 20.07 -15.28 -0.35
C GLU A 87 20.25 -16.30 0.78
N GLY A 88 20.41 -15.80 2.01
CA GLY A 88 20.67 -16.65 3.19
C GLY A 88 22.16 -16.92 3.46
N ASP A 89 23.04 -16.62 2.52
CA ASP A 89 24.49 -16.69 2.72
C ASP A 89 25.17 -15.40 2.26
N ALA A 90 25.30 -14.44 3.18
CA ALA A 90 25.87 -13.12 2.91
C ALA A 90 27.33 -13.17 2.38
N ASN A 91 28.02 -14.29 2.52
CA ASN A 91 29.38 -14.47 2.05
C ASN A 91 29.47 -15.14 0.67
N THR A 92 28.34 -15.61 0.13
CA THR A 92 28.29 -16.28 -1.17
C THR A 92 27.74 -15.34 -2.22
N GLY A 93 28.63 -14.54 -2.81
CA GLY A 93 28.30 -13.61 -3.87
C GLY A 93 29.54 -13.17 -4.65
N THR A 94 29.32 -12.65 -5.86
CA THR A 94 30.38 -12.18 -6.74
C THR A 94 29.94 -10.97 -7.55
N LEU A 95 30.90 -10.21 -8.08
CA LEU A 95 30.64 -9.13 -9.02
C LEU A 95 30.87 -9.63 -10.46
N THR A 96 29.97 -9.27 -11.37
CA THR A 96 30.15 -9.56 -12.79
C THR A 96 31.40 -8.89 -13.37
N ASP A 97 32.05 -9.58 -14.30
CA ASP A 97 33.21 -9.08 -15.07
C ASP A 97 32.79 -8.06 -16.15
N ARG A 98 33.73 -7.72 -17.07
CA ARG A 98 33.47 -6.74 -18.15
C ARG A 98 32.45 -7.23 -19.18
N GLU A 99 32.39 -8.53 -19.36
CA GLU A 99 31.46 -9.23 -20.25
C GLU A 99 30.13 -9.57 -19.56
N GLY A 100 29.94 -9.08 -18.31
CA GLY A 100 28.74 -9.32 -17.50
C GLY A 100 28.66 -10.72 -16.92
N ARG A 101 29.72 -11.54 -17.01
CA ARG A 101 29.74 -12.91 -16.53
C ARG A 101 30.03 -12.99 -15.04
N PHE A 102 29.47 -14.01 -14.40
CA PHE A 102 29.73 -14.32 -13.00
C PHE A 102 29.94 -15.83 -12.79
N GLU A 103 30.62 -16.15 -11.70
CA GLU A 103 30.84 -17.51 -11.23
C GLU A 103 30.78 -17.52 -9.70
N ILE A 104 29.91 -18.39 -9.16
CA ILE A 104 29.75 -18.60 -7.71
C ILE A 104 30.00 -20.08 -7.42
N PRO A 105 31.17 -20.47 -6.86
CA PRO A 105 31.47 -21.85 -6.54
C PRO A 105 30.82 -22.27 -5.21
N GLY A 106 30.59 -23.57 -5.07
CA GLY A 106 30.22 -24.19 -3.81
C GLY A 106 28.78 -23.94 -3.37
N VAL A 107 27.86 -23.67 -4.28
CA VAL A 107 26.43 -23.49 -3.99
C VAL A 107 25.77 -24.87 -3.78
N PRO A 108 24.96 -25.08 -2.73
CA PRO A 108 24.24 -26.34 -2.54
C PRO A 108 23.25 -26.61 -3.67
N VAL A 109 23.13 -27.87 -4.07
CA VAL A 109 22.08 -28.32 -4.99
C VAL A 109 20.70 -28.21 -4.29
N GLY A 110 19.68 -27.85 -5.05
CA GLY A 110 18.33 -27.66 -4.57
C GLY A 110 17.79 -26.26 -4.87
N PRO A 111 16.67 -25.86 -4.27
CA PRO A 111 16.10 -24.54 -4.45
C PRO A 111 17.02 -23.47 -3.83
N GLN A 112 17.39 -22.48 -4.62
CA GLN A 112 18.20 -21.34 -4.21
C GLN A 112 17.51 -20.06 -4.63
N ILE A 113 17.72 -19.01 -3.87
CA ILE A 113 17.25 -17.67 -4.18
C ILE A 113 18.47 -16.83 -4.57
N ILE A 114 18.52 -16.35 -5.80
CA ILE A 114 19.61 -15.54 -6.33
C ILE A 114 19.14 -14.09 -6.45
N ARG A 115 19.89 -13.18 -5.88
CA ARG A 115 19.64 -11.74 -5.95
C ARG A 115 20.70 -11.08 -6.83
N VAL A 116 20.23 -10.24 -7.77
CA VAL A 116 21.12 -9.47 -8.65
C VAL A 116 20.88 -7.98 -8.44
N VAL A 117 21.93 -7.25 -8.09
CA VAL A 117 21.83 -5.83 -7.75
C VAL A 117 22.89 -5.02 -8.48
N LYS A 118 22.48 -3.89 -9.07
CA LYS A 118 23.38 -2.91 -9.63
C LYS A 118 22.81 -1.49 -9.43
N PRO A 119 23.55 -0.54 -8.85
CA PRO A 119 23.11 0.84 -8.72
C PRO A 119 22.70 1.45 -10.08
N GLY A 120 21.53 2.09 -10.13
CA GLY A 120 20.94 2.65 -11.32
C GLY A 120 20.20 1.63 -12.21
N PHE A 121 20.01 0.44 -11.71
CA PHE A 121 19.25 -0.62 -12.35
C PHE A 121 18.33 -1.27 -11.34
N ARG A 122 17.23 -1.80 -11.86
CA ARG A 122 16.28 -2.58 -11.08
C ARG A 122 16.11 -3.94 -11.74
N ASP A 123 15.97 -4.94 -10.91
CA ASP A 123 15.66 -6.28 -11.36
C ASP A 123 14.17 -6.33 -11.79
N ARG A 124 13.84 -7.05 -12.83
CA ARG A 124 12.48 -7.43 -13.14
C ARG A 124 12.22 -8.77 -12.44
N PRO A 125 11.12 -9.09 -11.93
CA PRO A 125 9.72 -8.77 -12.17
C PRO A 125 8.83 -8.59 -10.94
N TYR A 126 9.33 -8.54 -9.72
CA TYR A 126 8.51 -8.53 -8.51
C TYR A 126 8.39 -7.16 -7.83
N ALA A 127 8.28 -6.10 -8.58
CA ALA A 127 7.74 -4.91 -7.99
C ALA A 127 6.23 -5.09 -7.83
N SER A 128 5.78 -5.67 -6.72
CA SER A 128 4.48 -5.28 -6.19
C SER A 128 4.59 -3.79 -5.93
N GLU A 129 4.05 -2.98 -6.82
CA GLU A 129 4.15 -1.51 -6.80
C GLU A 129 3.53 -0.89 -5.54
N GLU A 130 2.95 -1.72 -4.66
CA GLU A 130 2.33 -1.33 -3.40
C GLU A 130 3.31 -1.32 -2.21
N THR A 131 4.49 -1.89 -2.34
CA THR A 131 5.47 -1.88 -1.27
C THR A 131 6.59 -0.89 -1.55
N SER A 132 6.79 -0.04 -0.57
CA SER A 132 7.90 0.92 -0.34
C SER A 132 9.07 0.84 -1.32
N PRO A 133 9.56 1.97 -1.89
CA PRO A 133 10.73 1.99 -2.78
C PRO A 133 12.04 1.49 -2.13
N GLN A 134 11.99 1.06 -0.88
CA GLN A 134 13.10 0.50 -0.10
C GLN A 134 13.04 -1.03 0.04
N ALA A 135 12.05 -1.71 -0.57
CA ALA A 135 12.05 -3.17 -0.58
C ALA A 135 13.30 -3.65 -1.32
N GLU A 136 14.09 -4.46 -0.65
CA GLU A 136 15.25 -5.14 -1.21
C GLU A 136 14.85 -5.79 -2.54
N GLY A 137 15.65 -5.58 -3.61
CA GLY A 137 15.33 -5.99 -4.98
C GLY A 137 14.86 -7.44 -5.10
N PRO A 138 14.12 -7.76 -6.15
CA PRO A 138 13.55 -9.08 -6.35
C PRO A 138 14.61 -10.15 -6.37
N ALA A 139 14.22 -11.32 -5.91
CA ALA A 139 15.05 -12.48 -5.82
C ALA A 139 14.57 -13.54 -6.83
N HIS A 140 15.48 -14.12 -7.59
CA HIS A 140 15.18 -15.20 -8.51
C HIS A 140 15.20 -16.54 -7.79
N SER A 141 14.10 -17.27 -7.82
CA SER A 141 14.06 -18.64 -7.33
C SER A 141 14.59 -19.58 -8.43
N VAL A 142 15.68 -20.27 -8.15
CA VAL A 142 16.35 -21.16 -9.10
C VAL A 142 16.51 -22.54 -8.49
N LEU A 143 16.08 -23.59 -9.19
CA LEU A 143 16.32 -24.97 -8.78
C LEU A 143 17.65 -25.46 -9.37
N LEU A 144 18.69 -25.53 -8.55
CA LEU A 144 20.00 -26.01 -8.98
C LEU A 144 20.05 -27.54 -8.98
N ALA A 145 20.35 -28.13 -10.14
CA ALA A 145 20.63 -29.54 -10.31
C ALA A 145 22.14 -29.84 -10.25
N ALA A 146 22.54 -31.09 -10.35
CA ALA A 146 23.96 -31.49 -10.38
C ALA A 146 24.73 -30.91 -11.59
N GLN A 147 24.01 -30.59 -12.65
CA GLN A 147 24.52 -29.83 -13.82
C GLN A 147 23.70 -28.58 -13.92
N VAL A 148 24.32 -27.40 -13.74
CA VAL A 148 23.67 -26.09 -13.83
C VAL A 148 24.04 -25.51 -15.19
N PRO A 149 23.05 -25.16 -16.04
CA PRO A 149 23.33 -24.39 -17.24
C PRO A 149 23.76 -22.96 -16.88
N GLU A 150 24.31 -22.25 -17.86
CA GLU A 150 24.63 -20.83 -17.71
C GLU A 150 23.33 -20.03 -17.49
N LEU A 151 23.26 -19.30 -16.38
CA LEU A 151 22.08 -18.47 -16.03
C LEU A 151 22.16 -17.12 -16.75
N THR A 152 21.01 -16.58 -17.15
CA THR A 152 20.93 -15.22 -17.69
C THR A 152 20.01 -14.37 -16.82
N PHE A 153 20.51 -13.25 -16.33
CA PHE A 153 19.70 -12.26 -15.61
C PHE A 153 19.66 -10.95 -16.39
N THR A 154 18.50 -10.29 -16.38
CA THR A 154 18.32 -9.01 -17.04
C THR A 154 17.92 -7.95 -16.02
N LEU A 155 18.63 -6.80 -16.02
CA LEU A 155 18.30 -5.65 -15.19
C LEU A 155 17.81 -4.49 -16.04
N SER A 156 16.69 -3.88 -15.65
CA SER A 156 16.16 -2.68 -16.30
C SER A 156 16.82 -1.43 -15.73
N PRO A 157 17.29 -0.49 -16.57
CA PRO A 157 17.86 0.75 -16.09
C PRO A 157 16.77 1.63 -15.44
N ASP A 158 17.12 2.30 -14.35
CA ASP A 158 16.24 3.24 -13.67
C ASP A 158 16.02 4.50 -14.48
N CYS A 159 14.77 4.91 -14.59
CA CYS A 159 14.40 6.21 -15.13
C CYS A 159 14.56 7.33 -14.10
N ALA A 160 14.53 8.56 -14.56
CA ALA A 160 14.55 9.74 -13.71
C ALA A 160 13.66 10.86 -14.28
N ILE A 161 13.15 11.69 -13.36
CA ILE A 161 12.53 12.98 -13.67
C ILE A 161 13.31 14.02 -12.88
N ARG A 162 13.80 15.06 -13.55
CA ARG A 162 14.58 16.15 -12.93
C ARG A 162 14.14 17.48 -13.51
N GLY A 163 14.52 18.54 -12.86
CA GLY A 163 14.26 19.88 -13.39
C GLY A 163 14.73 20.98 -12.48
N HIS A 164 14.38 22.17 -12.87
CA HIS A 164 14.57 23.39 -12.10
C HIS A 164 13.24 24.09 -11.88
N ILE A 165 13.13 24.76 -10.74
CA ILE A 165 12.05 25.68 -10.45
C ILE A 165 12.64 27.07 -10.38
N GLU A 166 12.12 27.95 -11.23
CA GLU A 166 12.45 29.37 -11.28
C GLU A 166 11.25 30.18 -10.79
N LEU A 167 11.52 31.17 -9.99
CA LEU A 167 10.51 32.12 -9.53
C LEU A 167 10.29 33.20 -10.58
N SER A 168 9.12 33.83 -10.59
CA SER A 168 8.82 34.94 -11.50
C SER A 168 9.76 36.14 -11.38
N THR A 169 10.52 36.23 -10.28
CA THR A 169 11.61 37.19 -10.08
C THR A 169 12.90 36.86 -10.87
N GLY A 170 12.98 35.66 -11.42
CA GLY A 170 14.20 35.12 -12.05
C GLY A 170 15.15 34.43 -11.06
N ASP A 171 14.79 34.37 -9.78
CA ASP A 171 15.57 33.69 -8.75
C ASP A 171 15.28 32.18 -8.72
N PRO A 172 16.26 31.33 -8.35
CA PRO A 172 16.02 29.91 -8.16
C PRO A 172 15.15 29.66 -6.92
N ALA A 173 14.15 28.80 -7.04
CA ALA A 173 13.23 28.45 -5.96
C ALA A 173 13.85 27.44 -5.01
N ASN A 174 14.36 27.86 -3.87
CA ASN A 174 14.93 27.00 -2.86
C ASN A 174 13.85 26.43 -1.91
N GLY A 175 13.92 25.13 -1.61
CA GLY A 175 13.08 24.50 -0.56
C GLY A 175 11.63 24.22 -0.97
N ILE A 176 11.26 24.46 -2.24
CA ILE A 176 9.91 24.13 -2.74
C ILE A 176 9.70 22.62 -2.69
N GLY A 177 8.62 22.17 -2.05
CA GLY A 177 8.22 20.77 -2.06
C GLY A 177 7.63 20.36 -3.40
N LEU A 178 8.00 19.17 -3.87
CA LEU A 178 7.40 18.55 -5.05
C LEU A 178 6.90 17.15 -4.71
N VAL A 179 5.82 16.77 -5.35
CA VAL A 179 5.21 15.45 -5.25
C VAL A 179 5.20 14.80 -6.62
N LEU A 180 5.51 13.51 -6.63
CA LEU A 180 5.48 12.67 -7.82
C LEU A 180 4.32 11.67 -7.70
N LEU A 181 3.40 11.75 -8.66
CA LEU A 181 2.34 10.78 -8.85
C LEU A 181 2.73 9.82 -9.99
N LYS A 182 2.42 8.53 -9.82
CA LYS A 182 2.53 7.52 -10.87
C LYS A 182 1.14 7.02 -11.23
N GLN A 183 0.90 6.80 -12.51
CA GLN A 183 -0.28 6.09 -12.97
C GLN A 183 -0.09 4.59 -12.69
N VAL A 184 -0.98 4.03 -11.88
CA VAL A 184 -0.98 2.61 -11.49
C VAL A 184 -2.34 1.99 -11.73
N VAL A 185 -2.41 0.67 -11.86
CA VAL A 185 -3.67 -0.05 -11.89
C VAL A 185 -3.92 -0.66 -10.53
N ARG A 186 -5.01 -0.26 -9.88
CA ARG A 186 -5.43 -0.79 -8.59
C ARG A 186 -6.85 -1.36 -8.74
N PHE A 187 -7.05 -2.61 -8.34
CA PHE A 187 -8.34 -3.30 -8.48
C PHE A 187 -8.94 -3.16 -9.89
N GLY A 188 -8.08 -3.31 -10.92
CA GLY A 188 -8.47 -3.20 -12.32
C GLY A 188 -8.86 -1.81 -12.80
N ARG A 189 -8.57 -0.75 -12.06
CA ARG A 189 -8.79 0.65 -12.44
C ARG A 189 -7.49 1.42 -12.46
N THR A 190 -7.33 2.25 -13.46
CA THR A 190 -6.21 3.19 -13.52
C THR A 190 -6.43 4.34 -12.56
N VAL A 191 -5.50 4.52 -11.62
CA VAL A 191 -5.51 5.59 -10.62
C VAL A 191 -4.14 6.26 -10.53
N TRP A 192 -4.08 7.43 -9.90
CA TRP A 192 -2.84 8.12 -9.59
C TRP A 192 -2.41 7.80 -8.16
N ALA A 193 -1.22 7.26 -7.97
CA ALA A 193 -0.64 6.98 -6.66
C ALA A 193 0.54 7.92 -6.40
N GLN A 194 0.59 8.53 -5.21
CA GLN A 194 1.77 9.25 -4.77
C GLN A 194 2.87 8.24 -4.43
N ILE A 195 4.00 8.34 -5.12
CA ILE A 195 5.12 7.40 -4.96
C ILE A 195 6.37 8.03 -4.36
N ALA A 196 6.53 9.36 -4.48
CA ALA A 196 7.68 10.06 -3.95
C ALA A 196 7.37 11.54 -3.70
N ASN A 197 8.19 12.14 -2.84
CA ASN A 197 8.28 13.58 -2.68
C ASN A 197 9.75 14.00 -2.62
N THR A 198 10.03 15.24 -2.94
CA THR A 198 11.36 15.84 -2.86
C THR A 198 11.26 17.36 -2.61
N ARG A 199 12.39 18.03 -2.46
CA ARG A 199 12.46 19.49 -2.38
C ARG A 199 13.55 20.00 -3.30
N THR A 200 13.39 21.23 -3.80
CA THR A 200 14.45 21.91 -4.53
C THR A 200 15.62 22.27 -3.62
N ASN A 201 16.81 22.23 -4.17
CA ASN A 201 18.04 22.72 -3.53
C ASN A 201 18.19 24.25 -3.69
N GLY A 202 19.31 24.80 -3.20
CA GLY A 202 19.61 26.24 -3.27
C GLY A 202 19.72 26.81 -4.70
N GLU A 203 19.85 25.97 -5.71
CA GLU A 203 19.88 26.33 -7.12
C GLU A 203 18.52 26.13 -7.81
N GLY A 204 17.47 25.80 -7.07
CA GLY A 204 16.15 25.48 -7.61
C GLY A 204 16.06 24.09 -8.26
N ALA A 205 17.12 23.29 -8.21
CA ALA A 205 17.16 21.98 -8.86
C ALA A 205 16.51 20.90 -7.99
N TYR A 206 15.86 19.95 -8.67
CA TYR A 206 15.29 18.76 -8.02
C TYR A 206 15.47 17.51 -8.88
N ARG A 207 15.31 16.32 -8.26
CA ARG A 207 15.39 15.05 -8.97
C ARG A 207 14.59 13.96 -8.25
N PHE A 208 13.77 13.26 -9.04
CA PHE A 208 13.24 11.94 -8.70
C PHE A 208 14.04 10.90 -9.48
N GLY A 209 14.77 10.04 -8.80
CA GLY A 209 15.57 8.97 -9.39
C GLY A 209 15.07 7.60 -8.99
N GLY A 210 15.59 6.56 -9.63
CA GLY A 210 15.19 5.20 -9.32
C GLY A 210 13.75 4.91 -9.74
N LEU A 211 13.25 5.52 -10.82
CA LEU A 211 11.87 5.35 -11.27
C LEU A 211 11.73 4.16 -12.22
N PRO A 212 10.69 3.33 -12.07
CA PRO A 212 10.32 2.36 -13.10
C PRO A 212 9.80 3.06 -14.36
N ASP A 213 9.73 2.32 -15.45
CA ASP A 213 9.00 2.75 -16.64
C ASP A 213 7.56 3.08 -16.26
N GLY A 214 7.00 4.14 -16.84
CA GLY A 214 5.65 4.52 -16.50
C GLY A 214 5.23 5.91 -16.95
N VAL A 215 4.02 6.28 -16.53
CA VAL A 215 3.42 7.60 -16.75
C VAL A 215 3.31 8.31 -15.41
N TYR A 216 3.79 9.54 -15.37
CA TYR A 216 3.94 10.31 -14.15
C TYR A 216 3.33 11.70 -14.27
N ILE A 217 2.99 12.29 -13.13
CA ILE A 217 2.65 13.71 -12.96
C ILE A 217 3.51 14.26 -11.84
N VAL A 218 4.04 15.47 -12.04
CA VAL A 218 4.76 16.24 -11.01
C VAL A 218 3.96 17.48 -10.68
N TYR A 219 3.84 17.77 -9.40
CA TYR A 219 3.27 19.03 -8.94
C TYR A 219 4.05 19.60 -7.75
N THR A 220 3.98 20.93 -7.57
CA THR A 220 4.60 21.65 -6.46
C THR A 220 3.65 21.73 -5.28
N GLN A 221 4.17 21.59 -4.08
CA GLN A 221 3.42 21.93 -2.86
C GLN A 221 3.39 23.45 -2.67
N PRO A 222 2.32 24.01 -2.09
CA PRO A 222 2.24 25.45 -1.83
C PRO A 222 3.35 25.88 -0.88
N ALA A 223 3.95 27.04 -1.15
CA ALA A 223 5.02 27.60 -0.34
C ALA A 223 4.72 29.07 -0.02
N PRO A 224 4.25 29.40 1.19
CA PRO A 224 4.10 30.78 1.61
C PRO A 224 5.47 31.48 1.68
N GLU A 225 5.57 32.68 1.15
CA GLU A 225 6.81 33.50 1.20
C GLU A 225 7.22 33.84 2.64
N SER A 226 6.29 33.84 3.56
CA SER A 226 6.50 34.21 4.97
C SER A 226 7.40 33.24 5.77
N ASP A 227 7.62 32.02 5.30
CA ASP A 227 8.54 31.10 5.99
C ASP A 227 10.00 31.53 5.85
N LEU A 228 10.32 32.29 4.82
CA LEU A 228 11.62 32.94 4.65
C LEU A 228 11.71 34.29 5.37
N ALA A 229 10.60 35.02 5.53
CA ALA A 229 10.55 36.34 6.14
C ALA A 229 10.12 36.37 7.62
N ALA A 230 9.56 35.28 8.14
CA ALA A 230 9.05 35.17 9.52
C ALA A 230 10.11 35.40 10.60
N SER A 231 11.39 35.31 10.25
CA SER A 231 12.49 35.60 11.17
C SER A 231 12.74 37.10 11.42
N VAL A 232 12.03 38.00 10.74
CA VAL A 232 12.30 39.44 10.76
C VAL A 232 11.11 40.29 11.29
N VAL A 233 9.92 39.68 11.45
CA VAL A 233 8.73 40.44 11.92
C VAL A 233 8.64 40.42 13.44
N ALA A 234 8.59 41.63 14.04
CA ALA A 234 8.49 41.81 15.49
C ALA A 234 7.21 41.16 16.07
N PRO A 235 7.29 40.54 17.28
CA PRO A 235 6.16 39.92 17.93
C PRO A 235 5.09 40.99 18.23
N GLY A 236 3.88 40.83 17.71
CA GLY A 236 2.74 41.71 18.04
C GLY A 236 2.03 42.34 16.84
N SER A 237 2.53 42.23 15.64
CA SER A 237 1.81 42.63 14.43
C SER A 237 0.91 41.48 14.00
N ALA A 238 -0.32 41.43 14.49
CA ALA A 238 -1.36 40.52 14.02
C ALA A 238 -1.64 40.82 12.54
N ALA A 239 -0.97 40.11 11.65
CA ALA A 239 -1.07 40.33 10.22
C ALA A 239 -2.44 39.88 9.70
N LYS A 240 -3.37 40.81 9.59
CA LYS A 240 -4.53 40.72 8.69
C LYS A 240 -4.18 40.99 7.23
N VAL A 241 -2.93 40.86 6.87
CA VAL A 241 -2.42 41.19 5.53
C VAL A 241 -2.38 39.91 4.71
N ALA A 242 -2.85 39.96 3.47
CA ALA A 242 -2.60 38.91 2.47
C ALA A 242 -1.11 38.61 2.47
N ARG A 243 -0.79 37.33 2.57
CA ARG A 243 0.59 36.85 2.47
C ARG A 243 0.84 36.48 1.03
N SER A 244 1.98 36.81 0.50
CA SER A 244 2.38 36.31 -0.80
C SER A 244 2.95 34.90 -0.69
N GLY A 245 2.81 34.11 -1.76
CA GLY A 245 3.33 32.76 -1.79
C GLY A 245 3.21 32.15 -3.18
N TYR A 246 3.70 30.95 -3.29
CA TYR A 246 3.65 30.17 -4.52
C TYR A 246 2.60 29.09 -4.36
N PRO A 247 1.50 29.11 -5.13
CA PRO A 247 0.46 28.08 -5.04
C PRO A 247 0.94 26.75 -5.58
N SER A 248 0.18 25.69 -5.29
CA SER A 248 0.40 24.38 -5.91
C SER A 248 0.16 24.45 -7.42
N VAL A 249 1.12 23.94 -8.20
CA VAL A 249 1.08 23.93 -9.66
C VAL A 249 1.45 22.55 -10.17
N TYR A 250 0.58 21.98 -11.00
CA TYR A 250 0.85 20.77 -11.77
C TYR A 250 1.61 21.14 -13.05
N TYR A 251 2.60 20.34 -13.39
CA TYR A 251 3.40 20.60 -14.59
C TYR A 251 2.56 20.68 -15.87
N PRO A 252 2.78 21.67 -16.76
CA PRO A 252 3.76 22.76 -16.60
C PRO A 252 3.25 23.95 -15.76
N ASP A 253 1.94 24.24 -15.74
CA ASP A 253 1.32 25.43 -15.15
C ASP A 253 -0.16 25.23 -14.73
N ALA A 254 -0.66 23.99 -14.71
CA ALA A 254 -2.05 23.70 -14.39
C ALA A 254 -2.35 23.84 -12.89
N ARG A 255 -3.58 24.20 -12.56
CA ARG A 255 -4.06 24.36 -11.17
C ARG A 255 -4.74 23.11 -10.62
N ASP A 256 -5.03 22.15 -11.48
CA ASP A 256 -5.69 20.90 -11.13
C ASP A 256 -5.05 19.69 -11.82
N LEU A 257 -5.43 18.51 -11.36
CA LEU A 257 -4.95 17.23 -11.90
C LEU A 257 -5.37 17.00 -13.36
N ALA A 258 -6.54 17.52 -13.76
CA ALA A 258 -7.08 17.31 -15.11
C ALA A 258 -6.25 18.05 -16.17
N GLY A 259 -5.73 19.24 -15.84
CA GLY A 259 -4.86 20.02 -16.70
C GLY A 259 -3.39 19.58 -16.68
N ALA A 260 -3.00 18.66 -15.81
CA ALA A 260 -1.61 18.22 -15.66
C ALA A 260 -1.07 17.49 -16.89
N THR A 261 0.14 17.82 -17.29
CA THR A 261 0.85 17.10 -18.36
C THR A 261 1.40 15.77 -17.86
N ARG A 262 1.05 14.69 -18.58
CA ARG A 262 1.54 13.34 -18.31
C ARG A 262 2.97 13.16 -18.85
N ILE A 263 3.89 12.80 -17.97
CA ILE A 263 5.30 12.61 -18.27
C ILE A 263 5.54 11.10 -18.42
N ARG A 264 5.94 10.66 -19.61
CA ARG A 264 6.26 9.25 -19.87
C ARG A 264 7.78 9.07 -19.82
N VAL A 265 8.23 8.11 -19.01
CA VAL A 265 9.63 7.67 -18.96
C VAL A 265 9.73 6.16 -19.15
N SER A 266 10.76 5.71 -19.87
CA SER A 266 11.00 4.29 -20.13
C SER A 266 12.46 4.03 -20.48
N GLY A 267 12.91 2.78 -20.29
CA GLY A 267 14.20 2.28 -20.74
C GLY A 267 15.41 3.02 -20.15
N GLY A 268 15.29 3.58 -18.95
CA GLY A 268 16.35 4.37 -18.30
C GLY A 268 16.42 5.81 -18.75
N SER A 269 15.39 6.33 -19.43
CA SER A 269 15.33 7.73 -19.86
C SER A 269 15.25 8.70 -18.69
N THR A 270 15.69 9.93 -18.95
CA THR A 270 15.53 11.06 -18.02
C THR A 270 14.65 12.10 -18.69
N ALA A 271 13.59 12.52 -18.02
CA ALA A 271 12.74 13.63 -18.43
C ALA A 271 13.15 14.91 -17.70
N ASP A 272 13.26 16.02 -18.45
CA ASP A 272 13.49 17.34 -17.88
C ASP A 272 12.14 18.08 -17.73
N VAL A 273 11.81 18.46 -16.50
CA VAL A 273 10.53 19.02 -16.08
C VAL A 273 10.78 20.28 -15.27
N ASN A 274 10.63 21.44 -15.91
CA ASN A 274 10.92 22.74 -15.30
C ASN A 274 9.63 23.50 -15.00
N PHE A 275 9.62 24.24 -13.88
CA PHE A 275 8.51 25.10 -13.50
C PHE A 275 8.94 26.55 -13.45
N ASN A 276 8.00 27.44 -13.76
CA ASN A 276 8.11 28.86 -13.47
C ASN A 276 6.95 29.23 -12.54
N LEU A 277 7.27 29.55 -11.28
CA LEU A 277 6.26 29.82 -10.27
C LEU A 277 6.00 31.33 -10.15
N ALA A 278 4.74 31.71 -10.30
CA ALA A 278 4.29 33.07 -10.05
C ALA A 278 4.01 33.30 -8.57
N LEU A 279 4.46 34.44 -8.08
CA LEU A 279 4.10 34.89 -6.74
C LEU A 279 2.65 35.39 -6.74
N GLU A 280 1.81 34.83 -5.90
CA GLU A 280 0.40 35.20 -5.78
C GLU A 280 0.03 35.61 -4.36
N PRO A 281 -0.97 36.46 -4.18
CA PRO A 281 -1.49 36.76 -2.85
C PRO A 281 -2.22 35.56 -2.28
N PHE A 282 -2.00 35.27 -1.00
CA PHE A 282 -2.72 34.29 -0.20
C PHE A 282 -3.55 35.01 0.81
N TYR A 283 -4.84 34.77 0.80
CA TYR A 283 -5.80 35.44 1.66
C TYR A 283 -6.15 34.60 2.88
N PRO A 284 -6.22 35.20 4.07
CA PRO A 284 -6.67 34.51 5.27
C PRO A 284 -8.10 33.98 5.10
N VAL A 285 -8.29 32.73 5.44
CA VAL A 285 -9.59 32.05 5.50
C VAL A 285 -9.82 31.62 6.94
N THR A 286 -10.97 31.96 7.52
CA THR A 286 -11.33 31.56 8.87
C THR A 286 -12.69 30.90 8.89
N ALA A 287 -12.78 29.70 9.52
CA ALA A 287 -14.00 28.95 9.67
C ALA A 287 -14.20 28.54 11.14
N VAL A 288 -15.43 28.68 11.64
CA VAL A 288 -15.79 28.34 13.01
C VAL A 288 -16.87 27.28 13.08
N ASP A 289 -16.83 26.44 14.11
CA ASP A 289 -17.92 25.51 14.37
C ASP A 289 -19.19 26.29 14.74
N ALA A 290 -20.26 26.03 14.01
CA ALA A 290 -21.56 26.64 14.25
C ALA A 290 -22.09 26.37 15.66
N ALA A 291 -21.72 25.26 16.26
CA ALA A 291 -22.12 24.88 17.61
C ALA A 291 -21.33 25.64 18.69
N GLU A 292 -20.07 26.04 18.46
CA GLU A 292 -19.28 26.84 19.39
C GLU A 292 -19.82 28.27 19.50
N THR A 293 -20.24 28.86 18.38
CA THR A 293 -20.81 30.22 18.38
C THR A 293 -22.17 30.32 19.09
N ALA A 294 -22.91 29.21 19.19
CA ALA A 294 -24.18 29.16 19.93
C ALA A 294 -23.98 28.97 21.45
N ALA A 295 -22.79 28.55 21.87
CA ALA A 295 -22.49 28.17 23.25
C ALA A 295 -21.78 29.26 24.08
N THR A 296 -21.77 30.53 23.64
CA THR A 296 -21.24 31.66 24.44
C THR A 296 -22.04 31.84 25.73
N GLY A 297 -21.92 30.93 26.68
CA GLY A 297 -22.57 30.98 27.98
C GLY A 297 -22.66 29.65 28.75
N GLN A 298 -22.46 28.51 28.11
CA GLN A 298 -22.44 27.22 28.82
C GLN A 298 -21.23 26.41 28.33
N ALA A 299 -20.20 26.34 29.18
CA ALA A 299 -19.15 25.36 29.03
C ALA A 299 -19.80 23.97 28.89
N LYS A 300 -19.66 23.30 27.73
CA LYS A 300 -20.03 21.90 27.58
C LYS A 300 -19.16 21.11 28.55
N THR A 301 -19.74 20.81 29.72
CA THR A 301 -19.06 20.09 30.79
C THR A 301 -18.54 18.76 30.30
N GLY A 302 -17.22 18.62 30.22
CA GLY A 302 -16.56 17.34 30.19
C GLY A 302 -16.18 16.76 28.81
N MET A 303 -16.33 17.49 27.71
CA MET A 303 -15.92 17.05 26.37
C MET A 303 -14.99 18.07 25.72
N GLN A 304 -13.86 17.63 25.18
CA GLN A 304 -12.96 18.43 24.37
C GLN A 304 -13.04 17.97 22.91
N THR A 305 -13.19 18.89 21.98
CA THR A 305 -13.17 18.61 20.55
C THR A 305 -11.82 19.03 19.98
N SER A 306 -11.13 18.11 19.32
CA SER A 306 -9.97 18.39 18.49
C SER A 306 -10.37 18.35 17.02
N TYR A 307 -9.79 19.26 16.22
CA TYR A 307 -10.14 19.40 14.81
C TYR A 307 -8.93 19.08 13.94
N THR A 308 -9.17 18.34 12.86
CA THR A 308 -8.28 18.27 11.71
C THR A 308 -9.06 18.72 10.48
N ALA A 309 -8.40 19.43 9.58
CA ALA A 309 -9.07 19.94 8.39
C ALA A 309 -8.20 19.73 7.16
N THR A 310 -8.84 19.42 6.05
CA THR A 310 -8.23 19.27 4.74
C THR A 310 -8.90 20.23 3.76
N VAL A 311 -8.10 20.79 2.84
CA VAL A 311 -8.57 21.65 1.77
C VAL A 311 -8.65 20.83 0.50
N MET A 312 -9.81 20.85 -0.15
CA MET A 312 -10.06 20.18 -1.43
C MET A 312 -10.42 21.19 -2.50
N ASP A 313 -10.21 20.87 -3.77
CA ASP A 313 -10.80 21.58 -4.89
C ASP A 313 -12.30 21.25 -5.04
N ALA A 314 -12.98 21.96 -5.94
CA ALA A 314 -14.41 21.74 -6.22
C ALA A 314 -14.70 20.32 -6.81
N SER A 315 -13.70 19.62 -7.31
CA SER A 315 -13.79 18.26 -7.82
C SER A 315 -13.58 17.18 -6.75
N GLY A 316 -13.26 17.59 -5.52
CA GLY A 316 -13.01 16.70 -4.38
C GLY A 316 -11.59 16.15 -4.33
N HIS A 317 -10.63 16.72 -5.08
CA HIS A 317 -9.22 16.36 -4.96
C HIS A 317 -8.58 17.10 -3.78
N LEU A 318 -7.79 16.36 -3.01
CA LEU A 318 -7.02 16.92 -1.91
C LEU A 318 -5.96 17.90 -2.42
N LEU A 319 -5.96 19.09 -1.85
CA LEU A 319 -4.93 20.10 -2.08
C LEU A 319 -3.97 20.13 -0.89
N SER A 320 -2.68 20.38 -1.19
CA SER A 320 -1.63 20.38 -0.16
C SER A 320 -1.60 21.67 0.70
N TYR A 321 -2.72 22.40 0.80
CA TYR A 321 -2.82 23.57 1.67
C TYR A 321 -3.08 23.15 3.11
N VAL A 322 -2.43 23.85 4.05
CA VAL A 322 -2.56 23.57 5.47
C VAL A 322 -3.69 24.39 6.06
N ALA A 323 -4.63 23.70 6.71
CA ALA A 323 -5.63 24.32 7.56
C ALA A 323 -5.41 23.88 9.01
N GLN A 324 -5.23 24.83 9.92
CA GLN A 324 -4.91 24.55 11.32
C GLN A 324 -5.98 25.14 12.25
N TYR A 325 -6.25 24.44 13.35
CA TYR A 325 -7.10 24.96 14.41
C TYR A 325 -6.30 25.86 15.34
N ASP A 326 -6.79 27.07 15.57
CA ASP A 326 -6.26 28.03 16.52
C ASP A 326 -7.12 28.03 17.77
N GLU A 327 -6.57 27.56 18.88
CA GLU A 327 -7.26 27.49 20.17
C GLU A 327 -7.58 28.88 20.74
N ALA A 328 -6.82 29.94 20.42
CA ALA A 328 -7.04 31.29 20.94
C ALA A 328 -8.25 31.96 20.30
N THR A 329 -8.49 31.67 19.03
CA THR A 329 -9.62 32.25 18.27
C THR A 329 -10.77 31.27 18.08
N HIS A 330 -10.61 30.04 18.54
CA HIS A 330 -11.56 28.91 18.32
C HIS A 330 -11.98 28.78 16.86
N SER A 331 -11.02 28.88 15.96
CA SER A 331 -11.27 28.84 14.50
C SER A 331 -10.26 28.03 13.75
N LEU A 332 -10.70 27.38 12.67
CA LEU A 332 -9.82 26.85 11.64
C LEU A 332 -9.30 28.00 10.79
N GLN A 333 -7.98 28.03 10.59
CA GLN A 333 -7.30 29.07 9.83
C GLN A 333 -6.51 28.45 8.68
N ALA A 334 -6.66 29.03 7.50
CA ALA A 334 -5.86 28.71 6.32
C ALA A 334 -5.47 30.00 5.60
N ASN A 335 -4.44 29.92 4.75
CA ASN A 335 -4.10 30.97 3.79
C ASN A 335 -4.15 30.35 2.40
N LEU A 336 -5.01 30.85 1.54
CA LEU A 336 -5.30 30.29 0.25
C LEU A 336 -5.23 31.36 -0.85
N PRO A 337 -4.70 31.03 -2.05
CA PRO A 337 -4.80 31.91 -3.21
C PRO A 337 -6.24 31.97 -3.73
N ASP A 338 -6.48 32.79 -4.75
CA ASP A 338 -7.78 32.83 -5.42
C ASP A 338 -8.17 31.46 -5.97
N GLY A 339 -9.44 31.09 -5.75
CA GLY A 339 -9.97 29.78 -6.16
C GLY A 339 -11.21 29.36 -5.40
N THR A 340 -11.86 28.29 -5.83
CA THR A 340 -13.00 27.65 -5.16
C THR A 340 -12.53 26.41 -4.43
N TYR A 341 -12.90 26.32 -3.16
CA TYR A 341 -12.41 25.32 -2.23
C TYR A 341 -13.52 24.69 -1.42
N VAL A 342 -13.27 23.44 -0.99
CA VAL A 342 -14.07 22.76 0.03
C VAL A 342 -13.17 22.50 1.23
N LEU A 343 -13.50 23.07 2.38
CA LEU A 343 -12.86 22.73 3.65
C LEU A 343 -13.61 21.54 4.26
N VAL A 344 -12.97 20.40 4.36
CA VAL A 344 -13.50 19.20 5.02
C VAL A 344 -12.90 19.12 6.42
N VAL A 345 -13.76 19.06 7.42
CA VAL A 345 -13.37 19.08 8.83
C VAL A 345 -13.72 17.75 9.49
N ARG A 346 -12.76 17.21 10.20
CA ARG A 346 -12.94 16.05 11.09
C ARG A 346 -12.79 16.51 12.53
N GLY A 347 -13.84 16.34 13.31
CA GLY A 347 -13.85 16.60 14.75
C GLY A 347 -13.74 15.31 15.55
N PHE A 348 -12.92 15.31 16.58
CA PHE A 348 -12.83 14.20 17.53
C PHE A 348 -13.28 14.71 18.89
N MET A 349 -14.39 14.17 19.39
CA MET A 349 -14.83 14.44 20.75
C MET A 349 -14.21 13.44 21.72
N GLN A 350 -13.49 13.95 22.70
CA GLN A 350 -12.91 13.17 23.79
C GLN A 350 -13.52 13.58 25.11
N PRO A 351 -13.89 12.65 26.01
CA PRO A 351 -14.23 12.98 27.39
C PRO A 351 -13.00 13.60 28.09
N GLN A 352 -13.16 14.72 28.80
CA GLN A 352 -12.07 15.32 29.59
C GLN A 352 -11.56 14.39 30.72
N THR A 353 -12.40 13.50 31.21
CA THR A 353 -11.99 12.38 32.05
C THR A 353 -11.78 11.16 31.15
N GLN A 354 -10.58 10.61 31.12
CA GLN A 354 -10.24 9.42 30.34
C GLN A 354 -11.06 8.21 30.80
N ALA A 355 -12.30 8.11 30.35
CA ALA A 355 -13.10 6.90 30.47
C ALA A 355 -12.62 5.91 29.42
N LEU A 356 -11.76 4.98 29.84
CA LEU A 356 -11.31 3.88 28.98
C LEU A 356 -12.41 2.83 28.96
N GLU A 357 -12.98 2.59 27.79
CA GLU A 357 -13.89 1.48 27.56
C GLU A 357 -13.08 0.20 27.32
N VAL A 358 -13.45 -0.89 27.96
CA VAL A 358 -12.78 -2.18 27.80
C VAL A 358 -13.54 -2.99 26.75
N ILE A 359 -13.00 -3.10 25.55
CA ILE A 359 -13.55 -3.93 24.47
C ILE A 359 -12.57 -5.07 24.23
N GLY A 360 -13.03 -6.31 24.35
CA GLY A 360 -12.20 -7.49 24.09
C GLY A 360 -10.95 -7.61 24.98
N GLY A 361 -10.97 -7.04 26.19
CA GLY A 361 -9.83 -7.07 27.12
C GLY A 361 -8.81 -5.93 26.91
N ASN A 362 -8.92 -5.15 25.86
CA ASN A 362 -8.09 -3.97 25.61
C ASN A 362 -8.82 -2.68 25.98
N ARG A 363 -8.07 -1.72 26.52
CA ARG A 363 -8.61 -0.41 26.90
C ARG A 363 -8.56 0.53 25.70
N HIS A 364 -9.73 0.94 25.22
CA HIS A 364 -9.88 1.90 24.12
C HIS A 364 -10.44 3.22 24.64
N LEU A 365 -9.90 4.33 24.11
CA LEU A 365 -10.53 5.65 24.29
C LEU A 365 -11.77 5.72 23.39
N ARG A 366 -12.92 5.95 23.96
CA ARG A 366 -14.14 6.19 23.19
C ARG A 366 -14.05 7.58 22.55
N MET A 367 -13.60 7.64 21.30
CA MET A 367 -13.56 8.86 20.50
C MET A 367 -14.75 8.82 19.53
N SER A 368 -15.60 9.85 19.58
CA SER A 368 -16.65 10.00 18.58
C SER A 368 -16.10 10.89 17.46
N ALA A 369 -15.97 10.34 16.27
CA ALA A 369 -15.62 11.10 15.08
C ALA A 369 -16.86 11.87 14.57
N LEU A 370 -16.66 13.13 14.19
CA LEU A 370 -17.66 13.98 13.56
C LEU A 370 -17.09 14.51 12.25
N ALA A 371 -17.96 14.79 11.30
CA ALA A 371 -17.62 15.34 10.00
C ALA A 371 -18.35 16.66 9.75
N GLY A 372 -17.69 17.58 9.08
CA GLY A 372 -18.27 18.82 8.59
C GLY A 372 -17.63 19.23 7.28
N SER A 373 -18.30 20.02 6.49
CA SER A 373 -17.72 20.63 5.29
C SER A 373 -18.31 21.99 5.03
N VAL A 374 -17.54 22.85 4.38
CA VAL A 374 -18.00 24.14 3.89
C VAL A 374 -17.30 24.46 2.58
N GLU A 375 -18.11 24.81 1.57
CA GLU A 375 -17.63 25.28 0.27
C GLU A 375 -17.54 26.81 0.29
N PHE A 376 -16.48 27.37 -0.29
CA PHE A 376 -16.26 28.82 -0.36
C PHE A 376 -15.35 29.19 -1.52
N THR A 377 -15.37 30.46 -1.90
CA THR A 377 -14.48 31.01 -2.93
C THR A 377 -13.64 32.14 -2.33
N VAL A 378 -12.36 32.16 -2.69
CA VAL A 378 -11.42 33.24 -2.42
C VAL A 378 -11.30 34.09 -3.68
N GLU A 379 -11.61 35.38 -3.60
CA GLU A 379 -11.63 36.34 -4.72
C GLU A 379 -10.96 37.64 -4.32
N GLY A 380 -9.64 37.67 -4.24
CA GLY A 380 -8.88 38.89 -3.98
C GLY A 380 -9.03 39.49 -2.56
N HIS A 381 -9.67 38.78 -1.63
CA HIS A 381 -9.89 39.31 -0.27
C HIS A 381 -10.02 38.19 0.78
N PRO A 382 -9.75 38.48 2.06
CA PRO A 382 -9.94 37.51 3.14
C PRO A 382 -11.36 36.99 3.23
N VAL A 383 -11.51 35.68 3.45
CA VAL A 383 -12.79 35.02 3.68
C VAL A 383 -12.95 34.76 5.17
N THR A 384 -13.86 35.49 5.80
CA THR A 384 -14.08 35.41 7.25
C THR A 384 -15.52 35.05 7.58
N GLY A 385 -15.72 34.44 8.75
CA GLY A 385 -17.05 34.08 9.21
C GLY A 385 -17.67 32.86 8.54
N LEU A 386 -16.88 32.04 7.87
CA LEU A 386 -17.33 30.73 7.41
C LEU A 386 -17.77 29.90 8.62
N ARG A 387 -18.84 29.16 8.45
CA ARG A 387 -19.37 28.25 9.47
C ARG A 387 -19.51 26.87 8.94
N PHE A 388 -19.00 25.90 9.68
CA PHE A 388 -19.25 24.48 9.43
C PHE A 388 -20.04 23.89 10.59
N ALA A 389 -20.90 22.93 10.31
CA ALA A 389 -21.59 22.15 11.33
C ALA A 389 -21.02 20.75 11.38
N LEU A 390 -20.67 20.29 12.56
CA LEU A 390 -20.23 18.91 12.75
C LEU A 390 -21.46 18.01 12.98
N SER A 391 -21.50 16.93 12.25
CA SER A 391 -22.50 15.87 12.36
C SER A 391 -21.80 14.51 12.41
N PRO A 392 -22.49 13.43 12.78
CA PRO A 392 -21.95 12.09 12.58
C PRO A 392 -21.47 11.93 11.13
N PRO A 393 -20.32 11.26 10.91
CA PRO A 393 -19.82 11.03 9.55
C PRO A 393 -20.83 10.24 8.73
N PRO A 394 -20.88 10.41 7.40
CA PRO A 394 -21.75 9.61 6.59
C PRO A 394 -21.37 8.14 6.73
N ALA A 395 -22.38 7.34 7.04
CA ALA A 395 -22.25 5.90 7.19
C ALA A 395 -22.91 5.18 6.01
N ALA A 396 -22.33 4.07 5.63
CA ALA A 396 -22.88 3.19 4.60
C ALA A 396 -22.90 1.76 5.13
N THR A 397 -23.99 1.05 4.86
CA THR A 397 -24.18 -0.34 5.31
C THR A 397 -24.39 -1.24 4.10
N VAL A 398 -23.60 -2.29 4.02
CA VAL A 398 -23.76 -3.39 3.06
C VAL A 398 -24.45 -4.55 3.80
N HIS A 399 -25.63 -4.92 3.35
CA HIS A 399 -26.33 -6.11 3.82
C HIS A 399 -25.85 -7.32 3.02
N LEU A 400 -25.39 -8.35 3.71
CA LEU A 400 -24.97 -9.61 3.12
C LEU A 400 -26.18 -10.53 2.99
N ARG A 401 -26.57 -10.81 1.76
CA ARG A 401 -27.70 -11.68 1.46
C ARG A 401 -27.20 -13.05 1.02
N PHE A 402 -27.44 -14.06 1.84
CA PHE A 402 -27.07 -15.44 1.53
C PHE A 402 -28.17 -16.14 0.76
N LEU A 403 -27.88 -16.67 -0.43
CA LEU A 403 -28.87 -17.36 -1.28
C LEU A 403 -29.29 -18.72 -0.74
N HIS A 404 -28.38 -19.43 -0.11
CA HIS A 404 -28.65 -20.71 0.54
C HIS A 404 -28.20 -20.62 2.00
N ASN A 405 -29.04 -20.97 2.93
CA ASN A 405 -28.90 -20.67 4.35
C ASN A 405 -27.92 -21.62 5.08
N THR A 406 -26.74 -21.85 4.52
CA THR A 406 -25.75 -22.82 4.99
C THR A 406 -24.54 -22.22 5.72
N ILE A 407 -24.58 -20.95 6.09
CA ILE A 407 -23.56 -20.46 7.00
C ILE A 407 -23.91 -20.90 8.43
N ASN A 408 -23.63 -22.16 8.70
CA ASN A 408 -23.36 -22.58 10.07
C ASN A 408 -22.15 -21.74 10.50
N SER A 409 -22.38 -20.79 11.41
CA SER A 409 -21.33 -20.20 12.23
C SER A 409 -20.59 -21.37 12.87
N GLY A 410 -19.51 -21.80 12.18
CA GLY A 410 -18.70 -22.93 12.61
C GLY A 410 -18.21 -22.63 14.01
N SER A 411 -18.46 -23.57 14.89
CA SER A 411 -18.07 -23.60 16.30
C SER A 411 -16.56 -23.57 16.55
N ASP A 412 -15.75 -23.23 15.54
CA ASP A 412 -14.30 -23.37 15.56
C ASP A 412 -13.55 -22.08 15.95
N GLY A 413 -14.24 -21.13 16.58
CA GLY A 413 -13.59 -20.00 17.27
C GLY A 413 -12.77 -19.04 16.38
N ASN A 414 -12.63 -19.28 15.10
CA ASN A 414 -11.97 -18.45 14.11
C ASN A 414 -13.02 -17.89 13.15
N SER A 415 -13.74 -16.85 13.56
CA SER A 415 -14.64 -16.11 12.68
C SER A 415 -13.80 -15.36 11.65
N VAL A 416 -13.60 -15.95 10.47
CA VAL A 416 -13.08 -15.24 9.32
C VAL A 416 -14.24 -14.44 8.74
N ASP A 417 -14.05 -13.13 8.60
CA ASP A 417 -15.03 -12.26 7.99
C ASP A 417 -15.41 -12.77 6.59
N PRO A 418 -16.70 -12.78 6.23
CA PRO A 418 -17.14 -13.35 4.96
C PRO A 418 -16.62 -12.57 3.74
N VAL A 419 -16.44 -11.27 3.88
CA VAL A 419 -15.98 -10.36 2.81
C VAL A 419 -15.06 -9.32 3.40
N SER A 420 -13.99 -8.99 2.70
CA SER A 420 -13.16 -7.83 3.00
C SER A 420 -13.31 -6.78 1.89
N PHE A 421 -13.56 -5.53 2.26
CA PHE A 421 -13.73 -4.42 1.34
C PHE A 421 -12.56 -3.46 1.38
N ASN A 422 -12.14 -3.01 0.18
CA ASN A 422 -11.34 -1.82 -0.03
C ASN A 422 -12.25 -0.68 -0.50
N ILE A 423 -12.04 0.51 0.01
CA ILE A 423 -12.85 1.69 -0.26
C ILE A 423 -11.87 2.79 -0.71
N ASP A 424 -11.83 3.02 -2.02
CA ASP A 424 -10.89 3.95 -2.65
C ASP A 424 -11.63 5.21 -3.13
N PRO A 425 -11.10 6.43 -2.87
CA PRO A 425 -11.67 7.66 -3.41
C PRO A 425 -11.75 7.62 -4.93
N ALA A 426 -12.90 7.97 -5.49
CA ALA A 426 -13.10 7.98 -6.95
C ALA A 426 -12.36 9.14 -7.66
N GLY A 427 -11.97 10.17 -6.93
CA GLY A 427 -11.24 11.35 -7.42
C GLY A 427 -9.74 11.12 -7.71
N GLY A 428 -9.23 9.91 -7.53
CA GLY A 428 -8.02 9.48 -8.22
C GLY A 428 -6.68 9.60 -7.51
N ILE A 429 -6.53 10.20 -6.35
CA ILE A 429 -5.31 10.04 -5.53
C ILE A 429 -5.72 9.25 -4.30
N PRO A 430 -5.29 7.98 -4.17
CA PRO A 430 -5.52 7.25 -2.94
C PRO A 430 -4.85 8.02 -1.81
N MET A 431 -5.65 8.49 -0.88
CA MET A 431 -5.13 9.02 0.37
C MET A 431 -4.40 7.87 1.07
N ASN A 432 -3.29 8.16 1.73
CA ASN A 432 -2.57 7.18 2.54
C ASN A 432 -3.58 6.42 3.41
N SER A 433 -3.45 5.10 3.45
CA SER A 433 -4.35 4.18 4.14
C SER A 433 -4.77 4.73 5.51
N GLY A 434 -6.05 5.12 5.64
CA GLY A 434 -6.63 5.67 6.87
C GLY A 434 -7.29 7.04 6.75
N GLU A 435 -7.08 7.80 5.67
CA GLU A 435 -7.68 9.13 5.56
C GLU A 435 -9.10 9.14 4.97
N GLY A 436 -9.49 8.13 4.19
CA GLY A 436 -10.83 8.04 3.57
C GLY A 436 -11.86 7.34 4.45
N VAL A 437 -11.52 6.19 5.01
CA VAL A 437 -12.40 5.38 5.87
C VAL A 437 -12.05 5.61 7.34
N TRP A 438 -13.03 5.95 8.16
CA TRP A 438 -12.82 6.28 9.57
C TRP A 438 -13.11 5.12 10.52
N SER A 439 -14.06 4.28 10.17
CA SER A 439 -14.35 3.04 10.89
C SER A 439 -14.99 2.02 9.95
N MET A 440 -14.79 0.77 10.28
CA MET A 440 -15.47 -0.36 9.63
C MET A 440 -15.82 -1.37 10.71
N ASP A 441 -17.11 -1.71 10.79
CA ASP A 441 -17.65 -2.74 11.68
C ASP A 441 -18.21 -3.86 10.81
N ILE A 442 -17.83 -5.09 11.11
CA ILE A 442 -18.21 -6.29 10.37
C ILE A 442 -19.00 -7.19 11.29
N ASP A 443 -20.28 -7.32 11.01
CA ASP A 443 -21.20 -8.26 11.62
C ASP A 443 -21.45 -9.45 10.67
N PRO A 444 -22.05 -10.55 11.14
CA PRO A 444 -22.26 -11.74 10.31
C PRO A 444 -23.05 -11.52 9.03
N ASP A 445 -23.94 -10.54 9.00
CA ASP A 445 -24.86 -10.24 7.90
C ASP A 445 -24.80 -8.78 7.42
N THR A 446 -23.96 -7.96 8.04
CA THR A 446 -23.80 -6.55 7.67
C THR A 446 -22.36 -6.08 7.79
N ILE A 447 -21.97 -5.19 6.88
CA ILE A 447 -20.72 -4.46 6.96
C ILE A 447 -21.06 -2.98 6.96
N THR A 448 -20.75 -2.29 8.05
CA THR A 448 -20.98 -0.85 8.17
C THR A 448 -19.65 -0.11 8.21
N PHE A 449 -19.52 0.93 7.42
CA PHE A 449 -18.35 1.78 7.43
C PHE A 449 -18.72 3.25 7.43
N THR A 450 -17.85 4.06 7.96
CA THR A 450 -17.95 5.52 7.93
C THR A 450 -16.74 6.10 7.19
N ALA A 451 -16.97 7.13 6.39
CA ALA A 451 -15.92 7.79 5.64
C ALA A 451 -16.16 9.30 5.54
N GLN A 452 -15.21 10.03 5.00
CA GLN A 452 -15.42 11.44 4.64
C GLN A 452 -16.52 11.55 3.57
N PRO A 453 -17.21 12.71 3.48
CA PRO A 453 -18.05 12.98 2.31
C PRO A 453 -17.24 12.90 1.02
N GLY A 454 -17.77 12.24 0.01
CA GLY A 454 -17.07 12.04 -1.26
C GLY A 454 -17.60 10.87 -2.06
N ALA A 455 -16.98 10.60 -3.21
CA ALA A 455 -17.27 9.47 -4.07
C ALA A 455 -16.21 8.38 -3.89
N TYR A 456 -16.64 7.11 -3.81
CA TYR A 456 -15.78 5.98 -3.49
C TYR A 456 -16.04 4.79 -4.41
N TRP A 457 -14.97 4.18 -4.91
CA TRP A 457 -15.02 2.86 -5.49
C TRP A 457 -14.94 1.80 -4.39
N LEU A 458 -15.81 0.81 -4.48
CA LEU A 458 -15.75 -0.36 -3.62
C LEU A 458 -15.18 -1.53 -4.41
N SER A 459 -14.21 -2.21 -3.81
CA SER A 459 -13.69 -3.48 -4.29
C SER A 459 -13.56 -4.43 -3.10
N GLY A 460 -13.75 -5.72 -3.32
CA GLY A 460 -13.74 -6.70 -2.26
C GLY A 460 -13.08 -8.00 -2.66
N TYR A 461 -12.70 -8.78 -1.68
CA TYR A 461 -12.32 -10.17 -1.89
C TYR A 461 -13.00 -11.06 -0.84
N LEU A 462 -13.18 -12.33 -1.19
CA LEU A 462 -13.82 -13.32 -0.32
C LEU A 462 -12.73 -14.17 0.34
N PRO A 463 -12.39 -13.93 1.61
CA PRO A 463 -11.36 -14.72 2.29
C PRO A 463 -11.83 -16.13 2.63
N ARG A 464 -13.16 -16.37 2.63
CA ARG A 464 -13.76 -17.65 3.00
C ARG A 464 -13.91 -18.56 1.78
N LYS A 465 -13.32 -19.74 1.84
CA LYS A 465 -13.47 -20.77 0.80
C LYS A 465 -14.93 -21.24 0.70
N GLY A 466 -15.37 -21.49 -0.55
CA GLY A 466 -16.71 -22.00 -0.83
C GLY A 466 -17.80 -20.94 -0.89
N LEU A 467 -17.43 -19.65 -0.80
CA LEU A 467 -18.33 -18.54 -1.09
C LEU A 467 -17.94 -17.85 -2.38
N CYS A 468 -18.93 -17.41 -3.13
CA CYS A 468 -18.79 -16.52 -4.27
C CYS A 468 -19.84 -15.40 -4.18
N ALA A 469 -19.61 -14.31 -4.90
CA ALA A 469 -20.47 -13.13 -4.78
C ALA A 469 -21.17 -12.80 -6.08
N GLY A 470 -22.42 -12.45 -5.97
CA GLY A 470 -23.18 -11.76 -7.00
C GLY A 470 -22.86 -10.26 -7.05
N PRO A 471 -23.71 -9.46 -7.69
CA PRO A 471 -23.52 -8.02 -7.77
C PRO A 471 -23.68 -7.35 -6.41
N LEU A 472 -22.95 -6.25 -6.20
CA LEU A 472 -23.21 -5.29 -5.13
C LEU A 472 -24.07 -4.15 -5.69
N THR A 473 -25.25 -3.98 -5.13
CA THR A 473 -26.22 -2.98 -5.60
C THR A 473 -26.60 -2.00 -4.48
N ALA A 474 -26.90 -0.77 -4.87
CA ALA A 474 -27.47 0.25 -4.03
C ALA A 474 -28.80 0.72 -4.67
N GLY A 475 -29.90 0.06 -4.34
CA GLY A 475 -31.16 0.21 -5.06
C GLY A 475 -31.04 -0.26 -6.51
N SER A 476 -31.18 0.67 -7.47
CA SER A 476 -31.01 0.40 -8.91
C SER A 476 -29.58 0.57 -9.43
N PHE A 477 -28.67 1.10 -8.60
CA PHE A 477 -27.29 1.36 -9.00
C PHE A 477 -26.42 0.12 -8.77
N ASN A 478 -25.53 -0.14 -9.73
CA ASN A 478 -24.54 -1.20 -9.61
C ASN A 478 -23.19 -0.57 -9.28
N LEU A 479 -22.67 -0.88 -8.07
CA LEU A 479 -21.45 -0.27 -7.54
C LEU A 479 -20.16 -0.80 -8.19
N ALA A 480 -20.24 -1.78 -9.07
CA ALA A 480 -19.13 -2.12 -9.95
C ALA A 480 -18.93 -1.09 -11.09
N ARG A 481 -20.00 -0.37 -11.47
CA ARG A 481 -19.97 0.64 -12.55
C ARG A 481 -19.91 2.06 -12.06
N GLU A 482 -20.53 2.34 -10.92
CA GLU A 482 -20.72 3.69 -10.40
C GLU A 482 -20.14 3.78 -8.99
N PRO A 483 -19.43 4.88 -8.66
CA PRO A 483 -18.91 5.04 -7.32
C PRO A 483 -20.05 5.32 -6.32
N LEU A 484 -19.87 4.83 -5.10
CA LEU A 484 -20.72 5.19 -3.97
C LEU A 484 -20.48 6.64 -3.59
N VAL A 485 -21.52 7.46 -3.54
CA VAL A 485 -21.44 8.85 -3.08
C VAL A 485 -21.92 8.95 -1.64
N LEU A 486 -21.02 9.38 -0.75
CA LEU A 486 -21.31 9.65 0.65
C LEU A 486 -21.45 11.15 0.88
N SER A 487 -22.54 11.57 1.53
CA SER A 487 -22.87 12.98 1.76
C SER A 487 -23.33 13.20 3.20
N LEU A 488 -23.02 14.39 3.76
CA LEU A 488 -23.59 14.80 5.04
C LEU A 488 -25.07 15.21 4.93
N ALA A 489 -25.54 15.52 3.71
CA ALA A 489 -26.90 16.00 3.47
C ALA A 489 -27.93 14.87 3.35
N SER A 490 -27.49 13.66 3.00
CA SER A 490 -28.38 12.51 2.78
C SER A 490 -27.71 11.22 3.23
N PRO A 491 -28.48 10.28 3.82
CA PRO A 491 -27.95 8.96 4.14
C PRO A 491 -27.57 8.22 2.86
N ALA A 492 -26.56 7.36 2.96
CA ALA A 492 -26.22 6.45 1.88
C ALA A 492 -27.39 5.49 1.60
N PRO A 493 -27.65 5.14 0.34
CA PRO A 493 -28.65 4.14 0.02
C PRO A 493 -28.26 2.78 0.64
N PRO A 494 -29.23 1.97 1.09
CA PRO A 494 -28.93 0.62 1.54
C PRO A 494 -28.32 -0.19 0.40
N MET A 495 -27.24 -0.90 0.69
CA MET A 495 -26.53 -1.73 -0.24
C MET A 495 -26.75 -3.19 0.05
N GLU A 496 -26.85 -4.01 -0.99
CA GLU A 496 -27.01 -5.45 -0.88
C GLU A 496 -25.90 -6.15 -1.68
N LEU A 497 -25.19 -7.06 -1.02
CA LEU A 497 -24.25 -7.98 -1.65
C LEU A 497 -24.81 -9.40 -1.52
N GLU A 498 -25.04 -10.02 -2.68
CA GLU A 498 -25.46 -11.42 -2.72
C GLU A 498 -24.24 -12.33 -2.52
N LEU A 499 -24.30 -13.21 -1.55
CA LEU A 499 -23.32 -14.28 -1.31
C LEU A 499 -23.94 -15.64 -1.63
N ARG A 500 -23.17 -16.49 -2.31
CA ARG A 500 -23.62 -17.78 -2.84
C ARG A 500 -22.66 -18.89 -2.38
N ASP A 501 -23.18 -20.10 -2.27
CA ASP A 501 -22.41 -21.33 -1.96
C ASP A 501 -22.40 -22.33 -3.13
N ASP A 502 -23.06 -22.01 -4.24
CA ASP A 502 -23.08 -22.80 -5.47
C ASP A 502 -21.94 -22.44 -6.45
N CYS A 503 -20.79 -22.06 -5.91
CA CYS A 503 -19.63 -21.62 -6.66
C CYS A 503 -19.05 -22.71 -7.55
N GLY A 504 -18.46 -22.30 -8.65
CA GLY A 504 -17.71 -23.19 -9.53
C GLY A 504 -16.21 -23.14 -9.25
N THR A 505 -15.49 -24.03 -9.86
CA THR A 505 -14.02 -24.12 -9.82
C THR A 505 -13.47 -24.04 -11.24
N LEU A 506 -12.37 -23.31 -11.42
CA LEU A 506 -11.63 -23.23 -12.69
C LEU A 506 -10.25 -23.84 -12.50
N ALA A 507 -9.94 -24.88 -13.29
CA ALA A 507 -8.62 -25.50 -13.34
C ALA A 507 -7.91 -25.01 -14.61
N LEU A 508 -6.85 -24.21 -14.42
CA LEU A 508 -6.02 -23.65 -15.48
C LEU A 508 -4.80 -24.54 -15.69
N ASN A 509 -4.62 -25.03 -16.90
CA ASN A 509 -3.49 -25.88 -17.27
C ASN A 509 -2.51 -25.09 -18.13
N LEU A 510 -1.23 -25.07 -17.75
CA LEU A 510 -0.19 -24.48 -18.58
C LEU A 510 -0.01 -25.28 -19.88
N PRO A 511 0.14 -24.63 -21.04
CA PRO A 511 0.40 -25.32 -22.28
C PRO A 511 1.76 -26.00 -22.21
N GLY A 512 1.83 -27.32 -22.45
CA GLY A 512 2.98 -28.16 -22.77
C GLY A 512 4.42 -27.72 -22.43
N VAL A 513 4.63 -26.90 -21.42
CA VAL A 513 5.91 -26.27 -21.03
C VAL A 513 6.91 -27.28 -20.44
N ALA A 514 6.48 -28.51 -20.21
CA ALA A 514 7.32 -29.56 -19.64
C ALA A 514 8.58 -29.95 -20.50
N ALA A 515 8.70 -29.50 -21.75
CA ALA A 515 9.74 -29.92 -22.66
C ALA A 515 10.83 -28.89 -23.00
N ALA A 516 10.67 -27.62 -22.63
CA ALA A 516 11.59 -26.55 -23.04
C ALA A 516 12.25 -25.80 -21.86
N PHE A 517 12.31 -26.45 -20.70
CA PHE A 517 12.90 -25.81 -19.52
C PHE A 517 14.42 -25.74 -19.68
N VAL A 518 14.93 -24.52 -19.88
CA VAL A 518 16.35 -24.23 -19.63
C VAL A 518 16.46 -24.01 -18.13
N PRO A 519 17.10 -24.93 -17.37
CA PRO A 519 17.27 -24.75 -15.95
C PRO A 519 18.04 -23.45 -15.70
N GLY A 520 17.40 -22.48 -15.04
CA GLY A 520 18.03 -21.20 -14.73
C GLY A 520 17.12 -19.99 -14.91
N GLU A 521 16.22 -20.00 -15.86
CA GLU A 521 15.12 -19.05 -15.96
C GLU A 521 13.82 -19.84 -15.93
N GLU A 522 13.22 -19.97 -14.76
CA GLU A 522 11.90 -20.54 -14.70
C GLU A 522 10.91 -19.50 -15.25
N PRO A 523 10.27 -19.75 -16.41
CA PRO A 523 9.25 -18.84 -16.90
C PRO A 523 8.13 -18.78 -15.87
N TYR A 524 7.64 -17.58 -15.60
CA TYR A 524 6.42 -17.41 -14.85
C TYR A 524 5.38 -16.75 -15.74
N TYR A 525 4.14 -17.09 -15.46
CA TYR A 525 3.01 -16.53 -16.18
C TYR A 525 2.15 -15.76 -15.22
N THR A 526 1.84 -14.52 -15.57
CA THR A 526 0.81 -13.75 -14.89
C THR A 526 -0.53 -14.04 -15.55
N VAL A 527 -1.46 -14.57 -14.77
CA VAL A 527 -2.78 -14.97 -15.26
C VAL A 527 -3.84 -14.10 -14.61
N TYR A 528 -4.68 -13.49 -15.44
CA TYR A 528 -5.86 -12.76 -15.03
C TYR A 528 -7.11 -13.52 -15.41
N VAL A 529 -8.04 -13.67 -14.48
CA VAL A 529 -9.37 -14.24 -14.71
C VAL A 529 -10.37 -13.12 -14.52
N VAL A 530 -10.87 -12.59 -15.64
CA VAL A 530 -11.74 -11.40 -15.65
C VAL A 530 -13.18 -11.84 -15.91
N PRO A 531 -14.13 -11.57 -14.99
CA PRO A 531 -15.53 -11.90 -15.22
C PRO A 531 -16.13 -11.00 -16.32
N ASP A 532 -16.98 -11.60 -17.18
CA ASP A 532 -17.77 -10.88 -18.19
C ASP A 532 -19.02 -10.23 -17.60
N PHE A 533 -19.25 -10.45 -16.32
CA PHE A 533 -20.35 -9.88 -15.57
C PHE A 533 -19.83 -8.90 -14.51
N GLU A 534 -20.73 -8.10 -13.98
CA GLU A 534 -20.37 -7.07 -13.04
C GLU A 534 -20.29 -7.58 -11.63
N THR A 535 -19.13 -7.39 -11.01
CA THR A 535 -18.87 -7.74 -9.62
C THR A 535 -17.91 -6.72 -9.01
N VAL A 536 -18.06 -6.48 -7.72
CA VAL A 536 -17.06 -5.73 -6.92
C VAL A 536 -16.01 -6.63 -6.33
N VAL A 537 -16.23 -7.95 -6.41
CA VAL A 537 -15.24 -8.92 -5.92
C VAL A 537 -14.15 -9.09 -6.97
N ASP A 538 -12.93 -8.84 -6.55
CA ASP A 538 -11.76 -8.96 -7.39
C ASP A 538 -11.15 -10.37 -7.27
N ILE A 539 -10.76 -10.89 -8.42
CA ILE A 539 -9.90 -12.06 -8.51
C ILE A 539 -8.49 -11.52 -8.71
N PRO A 540 -7.62 -11.62 -7.68
CA PRO A 540 -6.28 -11.09 -7.82
C PRO A 540 -5.53 -11.81 -8.94
N PRO A 541 -4.61 -11.12 -9.65
CA PRO A 541 -3.76 -11.78 -10.63
C PRO A 541 -2.92 -12.86 -9.95
N MET A 542 -2.75 -13.95 -10.66
CA MET A 542 -2.02 -15.10 -10.15
C MET A 542 -0.73 -15.29 -10.91
N THR A 543 0.31 -15.72 -10.20
CA THR A 543 1.56 -16.11 -10.80
C THR A 543 1.63 -17.63 -10.85
N MET A 544 1.83 -18.19 -12.04
CA MET A 544 2.04 -19.62 -12.25
C MET A 544 3.49 -19.88 -12.61
N HIS A 545 4.10 -20.83 -11.91
CA HIS A 545 5.43 -21.34 -12.22
C HIS A 545 5.32 -22.80 -12.62
N PRO A 546 5.97 -23.25 -13.70
CA PRO A 546 5.99 -24.66 -14.09
C PRO A 546 6.49 -25.60 -12.98
N SER A 547 7.42 -25.15 -12.13
CA SER A 547 7.90 -25.91 -10.96
C SER A 547 6.84 -26.11 -9.88
N SER A 548 5.85 -25.21 -9.80
CA SER A 548 4.73 -25.33 -8.86
C SER A 548 3.67 -26.33 -9.32
N GLY A 549 3.83 -26.88 -10.51
CA GLY A 549 2.90 -27.80 -11.16
C GLY A 549 2.23 -27.19 -12.40
N PRO A 550 1.78 -28.02 -13.34
CA PRO A 550 1.20 -27.55 -14.59
C PRO A 550 -0.23 -27.03 -14.45
N THR A 551 -0.83 -27.14 -13.27
CA THR A 551 -2.25 -26.79 -13.04
C THR A 551 -2.39 -25.85 -11.85
N LEU A 552 -3.13 -24.78 -12.04
CA LEU A 552 -3.60 -23.86 -10.99
C LEU A 552 -5.11 -24.01 -10.85
N THR A 553 -5.59 -24.19 -9.63
CA THR A 553 -7.02 -24.32 -9.33
C THR A 553 -7.53 -23.10 -8.59
N LEU A 554 -8.59 -22.52 -9.12
CA LEU A 554 -9.32 -21.39 -8.55
C LEU A 554 -10.69 -21.86 -8.09
N ASP A 555 -10.88 -21.86 -6.79
CA ASP A 555 -12.17 -22.20 -6.17
C ASP A 555 -12.97 -20.91 -5.87
N GLY A 556 -14.28 -21.07 -5.67
CA GLY A 556 -15.12 -19.97 -5.22
C GLY A 556 -15.46 -18.96 -6.31
N LEU A 557 -15.46 -19.38 -7.56
CA LEU A 557 -15.86 -18.52 -8.67
C LEU A 557 -17.38 -18.49 -8.80
N THR A 558 -17.92 -17.29 -9.01
CA THR A 558 -19.34 -17.10 -9.33
C THR A 558 -19.64 -17.77 -10.68
N PRO A 559 -20.67 -18.61 -10.79
CA PRO A 559 -21.05 -19.19 -12.07
C PRO A 559 -21.32 -18.11 -13.11
N GLY A 560 -20.65 -18.22 -14.27
CA GLY A 560 -20.72 -17.22 -15.34
C GLY A 560 -19.62 -17.36 -16.37
N SER A 561 -19.57 -16.40 -17.28
CA SER A 561 -18.56 -16.31 -18.34
C SER A 561 -17.38 -15.47 -17.87
N TYR A 562 -16.18 -15.89 -18.25
CA TYR A 562 -14.92 -15.24 -17.90
C TYR A 562 -14.00 -15.17 -19.10
N HIS A 563 -13.13 -14.17 -19.15
CA HIS A 563 -11.97 -14.13 -20.03
C HIS A 563 -10.70 -14.34 -19.22
N VAL A 564 -9.85 -15.24 -19.71
CA VAL A 564 -8.56 -15.55 -19.11
C VAL A 564 -7.44 -14.99 -19.98
N TYR A 565 -6.61 -14.14 -19.41
CA TYR A 565 -5.46 -13.51 -20.06
C TYR A 565 -4.18 -14.05 -19.46
N THR A 566 -3.21 -14.38 -20.29
CA THR A 566 -1.93 -14.96 -19.88
C THR A 566 -0.80 -14.10 -20.42
N PHE A 567 0.11 -13.66 -19.55
CA PHE A 567 1.27 -12.85 -19.90
C PHE A 567 2.54 -13.55 -19.40
N ASP A 568 3.64 -13.43 -20.17
CA ASP A 568 4.97 -13.91 -19.79
C ASP A 568 5.78 -12.91 -18.95
N SER A 569 5.15 -11.83 -18.58
CA SER A 569 5.73 -10.71 -17.81
C SER A 569 4.71 -10.18 -16.80
N PRO A 570 5.15 -9.48 -15.74
CA PRO A 570 4.24 -8.79 -14.83
C PRO A 570 3.53 -7.66 -15.59
N VAL A 571 2.24 -7.81 -15.77
CA VAL A 571 1.37 -6.81 -16.39
C VAL A 571 0.34 -6.40 -15.35
N HIS A 572 0.06 -5.10 -15.26
CA HIS A 572 -1.06 -4.59 -14.47
C HIS A 572 -2.22 -4.33 -15.43
N LEU A 573 -3.12 -5.29 -15.53
CA LEU A 573 -4.25 -5.24 -16.47
C LEU A 573 -5.36 -4.34 -15.93
N GLU A 574 -5.75 -3.33 -16.71
CA GLU A 574 -6.93 -2.53 -16.45
C GLU A 574 -8.18 -3.30 -16.95
N TYR A 575 -8.83 -4.04 -16.05
CA TYR A 575 -9.96 -4.90 -16.42
C TYR A 575 -11.33 -4.32 -16.08
N ARG A 576 -11.39 -3.17 -15.41
CA ARG A 576 -12.66 -2.45 -15.15
C ARG A 576 -13.09 -1.54 -16.29
N THR A 577 -12.24 -1.37 -17.30
CA THR A 577 -12.53 -0.61 -18.51
C THR A 577 -12.53 -1.57 -19.71
N PRO A 578 -13.69 -2.03 -20.21
CA PRO A 578 -13.75 -3.06 -21.27
C PRO A 578 -12.95 -2.71 -22.53
N ALA A 579 -12.85 -1.42 -22.86
CA ALA A 579 -12.08 -0.96 -24.03
C ALA A 579 -10.55 -1.08 -23.85
N ALA A 580 -10.06 -1.31 -22.63
CA ALA A 580 -8.63 -1.48 -22.33
C ALA A 580 -8.19 -2.94 -22.36
N LEU A 581 -9.13 -3.88 -22.45
CA LEU A 581 -8.84 -5.31 -22.47
C LEU A 581 -8.20 -5.75 -23.78
N PRO A 582 -7.16 -6.60 -23.76
CA PRO A 582 -6.61 -7.23 -24.94
C PRO A 582 -7.68 -8.07 -25.68
N SER A 583 -7.53 -8.23 -26.98
CA SER A 583 -8.41 -9.09 -27.79
C SER A 583 -8.11 -10.59 -27.65
N SER A 584 -7.03 -10.94 -27.00
CA SER A 584 -6.48 -12.31 -26.89
C SER A 584 -7.01 -13.13 -25.73
N GLY A 585 -7.97 -12.60 -24.96
CA GLY A 585 -8.54 -13.33 -23.82
C GLY A 585 -9.27 -14.61 -24.23
N GLN A 586 -8.92 -15.74 -23.59
CA GLN A 586 -9.63 -17.01 -23.79
C GLN A 586 -10.92 -17.02 -22.99
N GLN A 587 -12.05 -17.22 -23.68
CA GLN A 587 -13.36 -17.29 -23.02
C GLN A 587 -13.58 -18.67 -22.38
N VAL A 588 -14.08 -18.67 -21.15
CA VAL A 588 -14.47 -19.88 -20.41
C VAL A 588 -15.74 -19.64 -19.61
N THR A 589 -16.59 -20.66 -19.52
CA THR A 589 -17.80 -20.62 -18.69
C THR A 589 -17.64 -21.52 -17.49
N VAL A 590 -17.77 -20.92 -16.29
CA VAL A 590 -17.76 -21.63 -15.02
C VAL A 590 -19.20 -21.97 -14.64
N SER A 591 -19.47 -23.25 -14.37
CA SER A 591 -20.79 -23.73 -13.97
C SER A 591 -20.85 -24.01 -12.47
N SER A 592 -22.04 -23.86 -11.90
CA SER A 592 -22.33 -24.08 -10.50
C SER A 592 -21.92 -25.48 -10.03
N GLY A 593 -21.16 -25.54 -8.93
CA GLY A 593 -20.76 -26.79 -8.26
C GLY A 593 -19.84 -27.72 -9.07
N THR A 594 -19.29 -27.25 -10.21
CA THR A 594 -18.45 -28.09 -11.07
C THR A 594 -17.07 -27.48 -11.28
N THR A 595 -16.12 -28.35 -11.66
CA THR A 595 -14.79 -27.91 -12.09
C THR A 595 -14.76 -27.83 -13.61
N THR A 596 -14.47 -26.63 -14.11
CA THR A 596 -14.20 -26.37 -15.53
C THR A 596 -12.69 -26.34 -15.75
N SER A 597 -12.20 -27.04 -16.77
CA SER A 597 -10.76 -27.03 -17.12
C SER A 597 -10.50 -26.20 -18.37
N LEU A 598 -9.48 -25.36 -18.32
CA LEU A 598 -9.00 -24.56 -19.45
C LEU A 598 -7.51 -24.78 -19.64
N THR A 599 -7.09 -25.12 -20.85
CA THR A 599 -5.67 -25.10 -21.21
C THR A 599 -5.32 -23.72 -21.74
N LEU A 600 -4.36 -23.07 -21.09
CA LEU A 600 -3.92 -21.72 -21.45
C LEU A 600 -3.20 -21.74 -22.80
N GLU A 601 -3.41 -20.72 -23.61
CA GLU A 601 -2.62 -20.46 -24.81
C GLU A 601 -1.25 -19.90 -24.46
N ALA A 602 -0.33 -19.93 -25.42
CA ALA A 602 0.98 -19.31 -25.21
C ALA A 602 0.79 -17.81 -24.90
N PRO A 603 1.53 -17.28 -23.92
CA PRO A 603 1.38 -15.89 -23.50
C PRO A 603 1.73 -14.93 -24.65
N GLU A 604 1.08 -13.78 -24.64
CA GLU A 604 1.50 -12.64 -25.47
C GLU A 604 2.76 -11.98 -24.87
N HIS A 605 3.67 -11.57 -25.75
CA HIS A 605 4.93 -10.90 -25.41
C HIS A 605 4.74 -9.38 -25.18
#